data_f8c6528fa0d0bf0e7ab76bf7d3b3a29d
#
_entry.id   f8c6528fa0d0bf0e7ab76bf7d3b3a29d
#
_cell.length_a   1.000
_cell.length_b   1.000
_cell.length_c   1.000
_cell.angle_alpha   90.00
_cell.angle_beta   90.00
_cell.angle_gamma   90.00
#
_symmetry.space_group_name_H-M   'P 1'
#
loop_
_entity.id
_entity.type
_entity.pdbx_description
1 polymer ?
#
loop_
_entity_poly.entity_id
_entity_poly.type
_entity_poly.pdbx_seq_one_letter_code
_entity_poly.pdbx_strand_id
1 'polypeptide(L)'
;MSGTRAKAIALLTGLQLAAGVLAAQDAGIRGLFPARPTGFVTDVAGIIDEAAEARITDLAERLRAATGAELAVVTLPTIGDREETDVAREIGRAWGVGAATEIGDQRRNAGIVLLVVPRQGGRPGTGRVRIEVGRGLEGIVTDVIAGRIRDLMGDRLASGDYSGAIQDGVEALAGIIARGFGVSDSVLTNARPAAAPRGSRGTPLGALPILLFIVFLLLSGALGGRRRRRRNVFWGGPWIGGGFGGGGGWGGGGFGGGGFGGFGGGGGFSGGGAGGRF
;
A
#
# COMPACT_ATOMS: atom_id res chain seq x y z
N MET A 1 43.71 19.11 -34.60
CA MET A 1 42.55 18.20 -34.44
C MET A 1 42.61 17.27 -33.22
N SER A 2 43.61 17.31 -32.34
CA SER A 2 43.72 16.44 -31.17
C SER A 2 43.02 16.93 -29.91
N GLY A 3 42.91 18.26 -29.70
CA GLY A 3 42.35 18.82 -28.47
C GLY A 3 40.81 18.66 -28.27
N THR A 4 40.06 18.59 -29.38
CA THR A 4 38.60 18.42 -29.33
C THR A 4 38.20 17.00 -28.97
N ARG A 5 38.94 16.00 -29.37
CA ARG A 5 38.69 14.57 -29.00
C ARG A 5 39.01 14.30 -27.53
N ALA A 6 40.06 14.90 -26.99
CA ALA A 6 40.43 14.76 -25.58
C ALA A 6 39.36 15.42 -24.66
N LYS A 7 38.82 16.59 -25.04
CA LYS A 7 37.74 17.24 -24.29
C LYS A 7 36.42 16.45 -24.34
N ALA A 8 36.08 15.83 -25.47
CA ALA A 8 34.89 15.01 -25.59
C ALA A 8 34.97 13.72 -24.77
N ILE A 9 36.14 13.09 -24.70
CA ILE A 9 36.39 11.89 -23.89
C ILE A 9 36.32 12.24 -22.39
N ALA A 10 36.90 13.36 -21.97
CA ALA A 10 36.83 13.81 -20.59
C ALA A 10 35.40 14.15 -20.13
N LEU A 11 34.56 14.70 -21.04
CA LEU A 11 33.16 14.99 -20.76
C LEU A 11 32.32 13.70 -20.63
N LEU A 12 32.57 12.70 -21.48
CA LEU A 12 31.89 11.41 -21.45
C LEU A 12 32.25 10.59 -20.19
N THR A 13 33.53 10.58 -19.82
CA THR A 13 33.97 9.90 -18.56
C THR A 13 33.43 10.60 -17.33
N GLY A 14 33.37 11.93 -17.29
CA GLY A 14 32.73 12.66 -16.19
C GLY A 14 31.24 12.38 -16.06
N LEU A 15 30.51 12.25 -17.17
CA LEU A 15 29.08 11.94 -17.15
C LEU A 15 28.81 10.49 -16.69
N GLN A 16 29.67 9.52 -17.05
CA GLN A 16 29.55 8.15 -16.60
C GLN A 16 29.86 7.99 -15.10
N LEU A 17 30.86 8.70 -14.58
CA LEU A 17 31.17 8.73 -13.15
C LEU A 17 30.02 9.32 -12.33
N ALA A 18 29.43 10.42 -12.79
CA ALA A 18 28.28 11.05 -12.12
C ALA A 18 27.07 10.12 -12.08
N ALA A 19 26.77 9.44 -13.18
CA ALA A 19 25.68 8.45 -13.23
C ALA A 19 25.93 7.25 -12.31
N GLY A 20 27.16 6.79 -12.19
CA GLY A 20 27.55 5.71 -11.28
C GLY A 20 27.40 6.08 -9.80
N VAL A 21 27.72 7.31 -9.43
CA VAL A 21 27.58 7.80 -8.04
C VAL A 21 26.10 7.94 -7.67
N LEU A 22 25.26 8.46 -8.56
CA LEU A 22 23.80 8.56 -8.34
C LEU A 22 23.15 7.17 -8.17
N ALA A 23 23.50 6.22 -9.03
CA ALA A 23 22.97 4.85 -8.93
C ALA A 23 23.41 4.14 -7.65
N ALA A 24 24.62 4.39 -7.15
CA ALA A 24 25.12 3.85 -5.89
C ALA A 24 24.42 4.47 -4.67
N GLN A 25 24.04 5.75 -4.74
CA GLN A 25 23.28 6.42 -3.68
C GLN A 25 21.86 5.86 -3.59
N ASP A 26 21.16 5.67 -4.72
CA ASP A 26 19.82 5.09 -4.78
C ASP A 26 19.81 3.65 -4.25
N ALA A 27 20.81 2.84 -4.63
CA ALA A 27 20.96 1.47 -4.12
C ALA A 27 21.12 1.44 -2.60
N GLY A 28 21.86 2.40 -2.02
CA GLY A 28 22.04 2.52 -0.58
C GLY A 28 20.77 2.97 0.15
N ILE A 29 19.89 3.78 -0.46
CA ILE A 29 18.61 4.18 0.11
C ILE A 29 17.61 3.03 0.08
N ARG A 30 17.55 2.27 -1.01
CA ARG A 30 16.65 1.11 -1.16
C ARG A 30 16.87 0.00 -0.14
N GLY A 31 18.07 -0.07 0.43
CA GLY A 31 18.36 -1.01 1.52
C GLY A 31 17.75 -0.63 2.88
N LEU A 32 17.20 0.59 3.04
CA LEU A 32 16.63 1.08 4.30
C LEU A 32 15.18 0.62 4.52
N PHE A 33 14.45 0.25 3.49
CA PHE A 33 13.05 -0.10 3.56
C PHE A 33 12.74 -1.39 2.78
N PRO A 34 11.63 -2.07 3.06
CA PRO A 34 11.25 -3.29 2.35
C PRO A 34 11.08 -3.06 0.85
N ALA A 35 11.48 -4.03 0.02
CA ALA A 35 11.34 -3.96 -1.43
C ALA A 35 9.86 -3.81 -1.89
N ARG A 36 8.93 -4.25 -1.05
CA ARG A 36 7.47 -4.09 -1.26
C ARG A 36 6.81 -3.61 0.01
N PRO A 37 5.77 -2.76 -0.08
CA PRO A 37 4.99 -2.37 1.07
C PRO A 37 4.21 -3.56 1.65
N THR A 38 4.02 -3.57 2.96
CA THR A 38 3.17 -4.57 3.64
C THR A 38 1.69 -4.21 3.58
N GLY A 39 1.38 -2.92 3.42
CA GLY A 39 0.04 -2.35 3.37
C GLY A 39 0.12 -0.86 3.08
N PHE A 40 -0.96 -0.14 3.39
CA PHE A 40 -0.92 1.33 3.47
C PHE A 40 -0.03 1.80 4.61
N VAL A 41 0.12 0.97 5.65
CA VAL A 41 1.06 1.15 6.74
C VAL A 41 2.15 0.10 6.63
N THR A 42 3.40 0.54 6.67
CA THR A 42 4.60 -0.32 6.73
C THR A 42 5.43 0.13 7.92
N ASP A 43 5.14 -0.46 9.07
CA ASP A 43 5.77 -0.11 10.36
C ASP A 43 7.01 -0.97 10.64
N VAL A 44 8.15 -0.59 10.04
CA VAL A 44 9.43 -1.28 10.25
C VAL A 44 10.03 -0.95 11.63
N ALA A 45 9.75 0.24 12.15
CA ALA A 45 10.25 0.69 13.45
C ALA A 45 9.47 0.11 14.64
N GLY A 46 8.26 -0.46 14.40
CA GLY A 46 7.41 -1.02 15.45
C GLY A 46 6.91 0.05 16.44
N ILE A 47 6.56 1.23 15.94
CA ILE A 47 6.15 2.39 16.77
C ILE A 47 4.66 2.73 16.63
N ILE A 48 3.91 2.00 15.82
CA ILE A 48 2.48 2.18 15.64
C ILE A 48 1.76 1.01 16.34
N ASP A 49 0.85 1.32 17.26
CA ASP A 49 0.04 0.28 17.88
C ASP A 49 -0.99 -0.30 16.90
N GLU A 50 -1.42 -1.54 17.12
CA GLU A 50 -2.31 -2.29 16.24
C GLU A 50 -3.64 -1.55 15.97
N ALA A 51 -4.18 -0.87 17.00
CA ALA A 51 -5.43 -0.15 16.87
C ALA A 51 -5.29 1.12 16.01
N ALA A 52 -4.16 1.81 16.09
CA ALA A 52 -3.83 2.95 15.23
C ALA A 52 -3.56 2.48 13.80
N GLU A 53 -2.80 1.41 13.61
CA GLU A 53 -2.54 0.83 12.30
C GLU A 53 -3.82 0.45 11.57
N ALA A 54 -4.75 -0.21 12.27
CA ALA A 54 -6.05 -0.58 11.71
C ALA A 54 -6.89 0.66 11.30
N ARG A 55 -6.90 1.72 12.12
CA ARG A 55 -7.62 2.96 11.81
C ARG A 55 -7.01 3.70 10.62
N ILE A 56 -5.69 3.80 10.58
CA ILE A 56 -4.95 4.44 9.48
C ILE A 56 -5.20 3.68 8.18
N THR A 57 -5.12 2.35 8.20
CA THR A 57 -5.37 1.51 7.04
C THR A 57 -6.79 1.69 6.50
N ASP A 58 -7.81 1.62 7.36
CA ASP A 58 -9.21 1.81 6.98
C ASP A 58 -9.46 3.22 6.38
N LEU A 59 -8.84 4.26 6.94
CA LEU A 59 -8.94 5.62 6.40
C LEU A 59 -8.25 5.75 5.04
N ALA A 60 -7.06 5.16 4.87
CA ALA A 60 -6.32 5.16 3.61
C ALA A 60 -7.08 4.39 2.51
N GLU A 61 -7.70 3.26 2.84
CA GLU A 61 -8.57 2.51 1.93
C GLU A 61 -9.78 3.33 1.47
N ARG A 62 -10.46 3.99 2.40
CA ARG A 62 -11.60 4.86 2.07
C ARG A 62 -11.19 6.06 1.24
N LEU A 63 -10.07 6.70 1.56
CA LEU A 63 -9.52 7.79 0.77
C LEU A 63 -9.26 7.33 -0.67
N ARG A 64 -8.56 6.20 -0.83
CA ARG A 64 -8.26 5.62 -2.15
C ARG A 64 -9.53 5.29 -2.92
N ALA A 65 -10.51 4.67 -2.28
CA ALA A 65 -11.78 4.32 -2.91
C ALA A 65 -12.58 5.55 -3.37
N ALA A 66 -12.55 6.64 -2.58
CA ALA A 66 -13.32 7.85 -2.87
C ALA A 66 -12.65 8.79 -3.88
N THR A 67 -11.32 8.86 -3.88
CA THR A 67 -10.57 9.88 -4.63
C THR A 67 -9.59 9.27 -5.65
N GLY A 68 -9.18 8.04 -5.47
CA GLY A 68 -8.06 7.42 -6.18
C GLY A 68 -6.69 7.89 -5.68
N ALA A 69 -6.64 8.80 -4.70
CA ALA A 69 -5.38 9.21 -4.07
C ALA A 69 -4.88 8.13 -3.11
N GLU A 70 -3.58 7.96 -3.02
CA GLU A 70 -2.94 6.94 -2.21
C GLU A 70 -2.05 7.55 -1.12
N LEU A 71 -2.14 7.01 0.08
CA LEU A 71 -1.36 7.44 1.23
C LEU A 71 -0.59 6.25 1.78
N ALA A 72 0.74 6.33 1.73
CA ALA A 72 1.66 5.35 2.32
C ALA A 72 2.23 5.91 3.62
N VAL A 73 2.01 5.22 4.73
CA VAL A 73 2.64 5.51 6.03
C VAL A 73 3.80 4.55 6.22
N VAL A 74 4.98 5.10 6.47
CA VAL A 74 6.21 4.32 6.62
C VAL A 74 6.94 4.76 7.87
N THR A 75 7.30 3.80 8.70
CA THR A 75 8.22 4.06 9.79
C THR A 75 9.51 3.27 9.58
N LEU A 76 10.63 3.90 9.84
CA LEU A 76 11.95 3.28 9.77
C LEU A 76 12.68 3.49 11.09
N PRO A 77 13.39 2.50 11.62
CA PRO A 77 14.13 2.66 12.87
C PRO A 77 15.26 3.70 12.76
N THR A 78 15.82 3.86 11.57
CA THR A 78 16.83 4.85 11.24
C THR A 78 16.95 5.06 9.74
N ILE A 79 17.42 6.22 9.33
CA ILE A 79 17.81 6.51 7.93
C ILE A 79 19.32 6.85 7.83
N GLY A 80 20.06 6.69 8.94
CA GLY A 80 21.47 7.07 9.00
C GLY A 80 21.67 8.55 8.71
N ASP A 81 22.70 8.86 7.91
CA ASP A 81 23.05 10.22 7.49
C ASP A 81 22.28 10.70 6.25
N ARG A 82 21.20 9.98 5.85
CA ARG A 82 20.40 10.33 4.66
C ARG A 82 19.38 11.41 5.02
N GLU A 83 19.04 12.23 4.03
CA GLU A 83 17.97 13.22 4.18
C GLU A 83 16.61 12.50 4.07
N GLU A 84 15.68 12.86 4.95
CA GLU A 84 14.35 12.29 5.00
C GLU A 84 13.58 12.49 3.69
N THR A 85 13.84 13.60 2.97
CA THR A 85 13.26 13.89 1.65
C THR A 85 13.68 12.85 0.59
N ASP A 86 14.97 12.50 0.56
CA ASP A 86 15.48 11.55 -0.43
C ASP A 86 14.95 10.14 -0.17
N VAL A 87 14.87 9.75 1.11
CA VAL A 87 14.34 8.46 1.53
C VAL A 87 12.84 8.36 1.20
N ALA A 88 12.03 9.36 1.60
CA ALA A 88 10.59 9.35 1.35
C ALA A 88 10.26 9.37 -0.15
N ARG A 89 11.00 10.16 -0.92
CA ARG A 89 10.87 10.23 -2.38
C ARG A 89 11.20 8.89 -3.04
N GLU A 90 12.29 8.24 -2.61
CA GLU A 90 12.67 6.93 -3.15
C GLU A 90 11.66 5.85 -2.77
N ILE A 91 11.11 5.84 -1.56
CA ILE A 91 10.00 4.98 -1.17
C ILE A 91 8.81 5.16 -2.12
N GLY A 92 8.37 6.40 -2.32
CA GLY A 92 7.24 6.71 -3.18
C GLY A 92 7.43 6.23 -4.62
N ARG A 93 8.65 6.38 -5.15
CA ARG A 93 9.03 5.92 -6.49
C ARG A 93 9.14 4.41 -6.59
N ALA A 94 9.84 3.78 -5.64
CA ALA A 94 10.07 2.34 -5.64
C ALA A 94 8.79 1.53 -5.47
N TRP A 95 7.85 2.02 -4.66
CA TRP A 95 6.57 1.37 -4.42
C TRP A 95 5.48 1.81 -5.40
N GLY A 96 5.74 2.84 -6.21
CA GLY A 96 4.77 3.36 -7.18
C GLY A 96 3.54 3.98 -6.52
N VAL A 97 3.74 4.72 -5.42
CA VAL A 97 2.63 5.36 -4.69
C VAL A 97 1.96 6.41 -5.57
N GLY A 98 0.63 6.35 -5.65
CA GLY A 98 -0.19 7.14 -6.58
C GLY A 98 -0.56 6.34 -7.84
N ALA A 99 -1.58 6.81 -8.57
CA ALA A 99 -2.07 6.11 -9.75
C ALA A 99 -1.23 6.40 -11.01
N ALA A 100 -0.95 5.37 -11.81
CA ALA A 100 -0.35 5.48 -13.14
C ALA A 100 -1.46 5.64 -14.20
N THR A 101 -2.25 6.71 -14.11
CA THR A 101 -3.33 7.01 -15.05
C THR A 101 -2.84 7.85 -16.23
N GLU A 102 -3.72 8.15 -17.19
CA GLU A 102 -3.42 8.96 -18.37
C GLU A 102 -3.02 10.39 -18.00
N ILE A 103 -2.32 11.07 -18.92
CA ILE A 103 -1.93 12.47 -18.75
C ILE A 103 -3.20 13.33 -18.73
N GLY A 104 -3.34 14.15 -17.68
CA GLY A 104 -4.51 15.01 -17.46
C GLY A 104 -5.52 14.44 -16.44
N ASP A 105 -5.43 13.18 -16.05
CA ASP A 105 -6.24 12.64 -14.95
C ASP A 105 -5.71 13.20 -13.63
N GLN A 106 -6.59 13.79 -12.80
CA GLN A 106 -6.26 14.30 -11.45
C GLN A 106 -5.67 13.25 -10.53
N ARG A 107 -5.99 11.97 -10.75
CA ARG A 107 -5.49 10.84 -9.94
C ARG A 107 -4.05 10.45 -10.29
N ARG A 108 -3.54 10.95 -11.44
CA ARG A 108 -2.18 10.64 -11.87
C ARG A 108 -1.16 11.15 -10.86
N ASN A 109 -0.34 10.24 -10.35
CA ASN A 109 0.65 10.52 -9.29
C ASN A 109 0.04 11.18 -8.03
N ALA A 110 -1.25 10.95 -7.75
CA ALA A 110 -1.91 11.41 -6.55
C ALA A 110 -1.53 10.51 -5.37
N GLY A 111 -0.31 10.64 -4.91
CA GLY A 111 0.26 9.85 -3.81
C GLY A 111 0.89 10.72 -2.74
N ILE A 112 0.90 10.22 -1.50
CA ILE A 112 1.65 10.79 -0.38
C ILE A 112 2.44 9.69 0.30
N VAL A 113 3.65 10.01 0.72
CA VAL A 113 4.45 9.21 1.65
C VAL A 113 4.63 10.00 2.94
N LEU A 114 4.08 9.49 4.04
CA LEU A 114 4.34 9.97 5.39
C LEU A 114 5.41 9.08 6.01
N LEU A 115 6.64 9.58 6.08
CA LEU A 115 7.78 8.89 6.70
C LEU A 115 7.99 9.43 8.12
N VAL A 116 8.09 8.52 9.09
CA VAL A 116 8.47 8.85 10.47
C VAL A 116 9.63 7.95 10.91
N VAL A 117 10.65 8.59 11.46
CA VAL A 117 11.82 7.92 12.06
C VAL A 117 11.86 8.32 13.53
N PRO A 118 11.74 7.39 14.48
CA PRO A 118 11.71 7.72 15.89
C PRO A 118 13.03 8.32 16.38
N ARG A 119 12.98 8.98 17.54
CA ARG A 119 14.17 9.51 18.21
C ARG A 119 15.16 8.41 18.53
N GLN A 120 16.41 8.65 18.18
CA GLN A 120 17.50 7.72 18.47
C GLN A 120 17.91 7.80 19.95
N GLY A 121 17.63 6.72 20.69
CA GLY A 121 17.87 6.69 22.14
C GLY A 121 17.11 7.78 22.91
N GLY A 122 15.94 8.20 22.42
CA GLY A 122 15.11 9.23 23.05
C GLY A 122 15.66 10.66 22.95
N ARG A 123 16.75 10.89 22.23
CA ARG A 123 17.40 12.20 22.15
C ARG A 123 16.60 13.17 21.28
N PRO A 124 16.27 14.39 21.79
CA PRO A 124 15.61 15.43 21.00
C PRO A 124 16.38 15.79 19.72
N GLY A 125 15.67 16.13 18.64
CA GLY A 125 16.26 16.54 17.37
C GLY A 125 16.85 15.41 16.52
N THR A 126 16.77 14.14 16.99
CA THR A 126 17.23 12.98 16.22
C THR A 126 16.10 12.27 15.48
N GLY A 127 14.84 12.48 15.90
CA GLY A 127 13.67 12.02 15.16
C GLY A 127 13.49 12.79 13.86
N ARG A 128 12.87 12.14 12.87
CA ARG A 128 12.59 12.72 11.56
C ARG A 128 11.13 12.48 11.18
N VAL A 129 10.52 13.47 10.58
CA VAL A 129 9.21 13.34 9.93
C VAL A 129 9.27 13.98 8.54
N ARG A 130 8.69 13.32 7.54
CA ARG A 130 8.57 13.85 6.19
C ARG A 130 7.22 13.51 5.61
N ILE A 131 6.53 14.51 5.09
CA ILE A 131 5.36 14.38 4.21
C ILE A 131 5.86 14.67 2.81
N GLU A 132 6.03 13.64 2.00
CA GLU A 132 6.44 13.75 0.62
C GLU A 132 5.20 13.69 -0.27
N VAL A 133 5.01 14.69 -1.12
CA VAL A 133 3.80 14.88 -1.92
C VAL A 133 4.08 14.53 -3.38
N GLY A 134 3.26 13.65 -3.94
CA GLY A 134 3.29 13.32 -5.36
C GLY A 134 2.71 14.45 -6.21
N ARG A 135 3.19 14.57 -7.44
CA ARG A 135 2.86 15.68 -8.35
C ARG A 135 1.37 15.89 -8.57
N GLY A 136 0.56 14.83 -8.52
CA GLY A 136 -0.89 14.93 -8.66
C GLY A 136 -1.59 15.62 -7.50
N LEU A 137 -0.91 15.75 -6.35
CA LEU A 137 -1.47 16.38 -5.14
C LEU A 137 -0.81 17.71 -4.78
N GLU A 138 0.23 18.16 -5.49
CA GLU A 138 0.95 19.41 -5.15
C GLU A 138 0.02 20.64 -5.16
N GLY A 139 -1.02 20.65 -5.99
CA GLY A 139 -2.03 21.70 -6.03
C GLY A 139 -3.03 21.66 -4.87
N ILE A 140 -3.16 20.53 -4.19
CA ILE A 140 -4.08 20.31 -3.08
C ILE A 140 -3.33 20.35 -1.75
N VAL A 141 -2.26 19.59 -1.64
CA VAL A 141 -1.37 19.53 -0.47
C VAL A 141 -0.08 20.27 -0.82
N THR A 142 -0.11 21.58 -0.68
CA THR A 142 1.07 22.43 -0.92
C THR A 142 2.09 22.25 0.20
N ASP A 143 3.34 22.70 0.00
CA ASP A 143 4.41 22.67 1.02
C ASP A 143 3.98 23.36 2.31
N VAL A 144 3.23 24.47 2.21
CA VAL A 144 2.70 25.19 3.39
C VAL A 144 1.69 24.34 4.15
N ILE A 145 0.81 23.64 3.46
CA ILE A 145 -0.18 22.74 4.07
C ILE A 145 0.54 21.54 4.71
N ALA A 146 1.45 20.93 4.00
CA ALA A 146 2.27 19.84 4.53
C ALA A 146 3.06 20.27 5.78
N GLY A 147 3.61 21.52 5.77
CA GLY A 147 4.27 22.10 6.92
C GLY A 147 3.37 22.25 8.14
N ARG A 148 2.14 22.72 7.96
CA ARG A 148 1.15 22.83 9.06
C ARG A 148 0.77 21.47 9.63
N ILE A 149 0.64 20.45 8.79
CA ILE A 149 0.31 19.08 9.23
C ILE A 149 1.50 18.50 10.01
N ARG A 150 2.74 18.68 9.51
CA ARG A 150 3.95 18.31 10.25
C ARG A 150 3.98 18.98 11.64
N ASP A 151 3.65 20.26 11.71
CA ASP A 151 3.67 21.02 12.98
C ASP A 151 2.54 20.53 13.92
N LEU A 152 1.37 20.16 13.40
CA LEU A 152 0.30 19.51 14.15
C LEU A 152 0.76 18.20 14.81
N MET A 153 1.59 17.43 14.13
CA MET A 153 2.15 16.18 14.65
C MET A 153 3.26 16.41 15.69
N GLY A 154 3.87 17.60 15.69
CA GLY A 154 5.12 17.90 16.37
C GLY A 154 5.14 17.60 17.87
N ASP A 155 4.14 18.03 18.61
CA ASP A 155 4.08 17.86 20.07
C ASP A 155 3.96 16.38 20.47
N ARG A 156 3.15 15.61 19.76
CA ARG A 156 3.00 14.16 19.99
C ARG A 156 4.26 13.41 19.61
N LEU A 157 4.88 13.73 18.46
CA LEU A 157 6.17 13.16 18.07
C LEU A 157 7.24 13.47 19.12
N ALA A 158 7.24 14.68 19.66
CA ALA A 158 8.17 15.12 20.69
C ALA A 158 7.96 14.39 22.02
N SER A 159 6.75 14.04 22.38
CA SER A 159 6.43 13.25 23.59
C SER A 159 6.60 11.75 23.42
N GLY A 160 6.83 11.26 22.18
CA GLY A 160 6.93 9.82 21.87
C GLY A 160 5.60 9.13 21.59
N ASP A 161 4.49 9.89 21.52
CA ASP A 161 3.19 9.38 21.07
C ASP A 161 3.16 9.31 19.54
N TYR A 162 3.89 8.33 18.99
CA TYR A 162 4.02 8.17 17.54
C TYR A 162 2.70 7.74 16.88
N SER A 163 1.96 6.83 17.50
CA SER A 163 0.67 6.35 17.00
C SER A 163 -0.33 7.50 16.85
N GLY A 164 -0.51 8.30 17.91
CA GLY A 164 -1.40 9.45 17.88
C GLY A 164 -0.95 10.53 16.90
N ALA A 165 0.36 10.83 16.85
CA ALA A 165 0.91 11.79 15.90
C ALA A 165 0.64 11.40 14.44
N ILE A 166 0.90 10.13 14.09
CA ILE A 166 0.71 9.62 12.73
C ILE A 166 -0.78 9.62 12.37
N GLN A 167 -1.64 9.22 13.30
CA GLN A 167 -3.09 9.25 13.10
C GLN A 167 -3.58 10.67 12.82
N ASP A 168 -3.21 11.66 13.65
CA ASP A 168 -3.58 13.08 13.43
C ASP A 168 -3.11 13.58 12.06
N GLY A 169 -1.88 13.24 11.67
CA GLY A 169 -1.32 13.61 10.35
C GLY A 169 -2.08 12.98 9.19
N VAL A 170 -2.42 11.70 9.29
CA VAL A 170 -3.18 10.97 8.27
C VAL A 170 -4.62 11.49 8.15
N GLU A 171 -5.28 11.76 9.27
CA GLU A 171 -6.63 12.33 9.28
C GLU A 171 -6.65 13.72 8.63
N ALA A 172 -5.69 14.57 8.95
CA ALA A 172 -5.56 15.90 8.34
C ALA A 172 -5.30 15.81 6.83
N LEU A 173 -4.37 14.95 6.40
CA LEU A 173 -4.07 14.71 4.98
C LEU A 173 -5.30 14.21 4.24
N ALA A 174 -5.96 13.18 4.76
CA ALA A 174 -7.14 12.57 4.14
C ALA A 174 -8.27 13.58 3.97
N GLY A 175 -8.56 14.39 5.00
CA GLY A 175 -9.60 15.42 4.92
C GLY A 175 -9.28 16.51 3.88
N ILE A 176 -8.02 16.95 3.78
CA ILE A 176 -7.61 17.95 2.78
C ILE A 176 -7.68 17.39 1.36
N ILE A 177 -7.22 16.15 1.16
CA ILE A 177 -7.26 15.49 -0.14
C ILE A 177 -8.72 15.28 -0.57
N ALA A 178 -9.58 14.76 0.30
CA ALA A 178 -10.99 14.53 -0.01
C ALA A 178 -11.67 15.83 -0.48
N ARG A 179 -11.50 16.93 0.27
CA ARG A 179 -12.02 18.25 -0.13
C ARG A 179 -11.44 18.73 -1.46
N GLY A 180 -10.17 18.50 -1.72
CA GLY A 180 -9.53 18.85 -2.99
C GLY A 180 -10.09 18.11 -4.19
N PHE A 181 -10.59 16.88 -3.97
CA PHE A 181 -11.31 16.08 -4.98
C PHE A 181 -12.83 16.30 -4.97
N GLY A 182 -13.34 17.23 -4.17
CA GLY A 182 -14.78 17.51 -4.06
C GLY A 182 -15.58 16.42 -3.33
N VAL A 183 -14.90 15.56 -2.57
CA VAL A 183 -15.51 14.50 -1.75
C VAL A 183 -15.83 15.07 -0.37
N SER A 184 -17.04 14.83 0.13
CA SER A 184 -17.43 15.27 1.46
C SER A 184 -16.75 14.48 2.58
N ASP A 185 -16.42 15.14 3.69
CA ASP A 185 -15.79 14.52 4.86
C ASP A 185 -16.59 13.34 5.42
N SER A 186 -17.91 13.31 5.20
CA SER A 186 -18.77 12.20 5.61
C SER A 186 -18.41 10.85 4.99
N VAL A 187 -17.79 10.84 3.80
CA VAL A 187 -17.32 9.61 3.16
C VAL A 187 -16.14 9.01 3.91
N LEU A 188 -15.32 9.87 4.53
CA LEU A 188 -14.18 9.44 5.34
C LEU A 188 -14.59 9.07 6.79
N THR A 189 -15.66 9.69 7.32
CA THR A 189 -16.12 9.51 8.71
C THR A 189 -17.17 8.42 8.87
N ASN A 190 -17.84 7.99 7.79
CA ASN A 190 -18.74 6.84 7.84
C ASN A 190 -17.93 5.56 8.07
N ALA A 191 -17.51 5.41 9.33
CA ALA A 191 -16.87 4.19 9.79
C ALA A 191 -17.80 3.02 9.42
N ARG A 192 -17.33 2.11 8.57
CA ARG A 192 -17.86 0.76 8.58
C ARG A 192 -17.75 0.32 10.03
N PRO A 193 -18.84 -0.09 10.71
CA PRO A 193 -18.72 -0.59 12.06
C PRO A 193 -17.57 -1.59 12.06
N ALA A 194 -16.58 -1.39 12.92
CA ALA A 194 -15.47 -2.31 13.05
C ALA A 194 -16.08 -3.72 13.07
N ALA A 195 -15.72 -4.56 12.12
CA ALA A 195 -16.23 -5.91 12.08
C ALA A 195 -15.92 -6.49 13.45
N ALA A 196 -16.96 -6.77 14.24
CA ALA A 196 -16.79 -7.29 15.58
C ALA A 196 -15.79 -8.44 15.50
N PRO A 197 -14.81 -8.52 16.42
CA PRO A 197 -13.81 -9.57 16.37
C PRO A 197 -14.55 -10.88 16.13
N ARG A 198 -14.21 -11.54 15.02
CA ARG A 198 -14.78 -12.84 14.70
C ARG A 198 -14.37 -13.75 15.84
N GLY A 199 -15.25 -13.83 16.87
CA GLY A 199 -15.08 -14.76 17.94
C GLY A 199 -14.76 -16.10 17.30
N SER A 200 -13.72 -16.74 17.78
CA SER A 200 -13.33 -18.08 17.39
C SER A 200 -14.60 -18.92 17.43
N ARG A 201 -15.14 -19.24 16.25
CA ARG A 201 -16.27 -20.14 16.17
C ARG A 201 -15.79 -21.45 16.73
N GLY A 202 -16.18 -21.71 17.96
CA GLY A 202 -16.21 -23.04 18.50
C GLY A 202 -16.77 -23.97 17.44
N THR A 203 -16.24 -25.17 17.35
CA THR A 203 -16.55 -26.25 16.42
C THR A 203 -18.00 -26.19 15.93
N PRO A 204 -18.22 -26.00 14.63
CA PRO A 204 -19.58 -25.87 14.13
C PRO A 204 -20.28 -27.23 14.30
N LEU A 205 -21.28 -27.28 15.16
CA LEU A 205 -22.30 -28.36 15.15
C LEU A 205 -22.89 -28.60 13.74
N GLY A 206 -22.62 -27.69 12.80
CA GLY A 206 -22.98 -27.84 11.39
C GLY A 206 -22.17 -28.89 10.61
N ALA A 207 -21.04 -29.37 11.12
CA ALA A 207 -20.30 -30.47 10.49
C ALA A 207 -20.87 -31.85 10.83
N LEU A 208 -21.69 -31.95 11.88
CA LEU A 208 -22.30 -33.20 12.31
C LEU A 208 -23.22 -33.82 11.22
N PRO A 209 -24.11 -33.07 10.57
CA PRO A 209 -24.94 -33.65 9.51
C PRO A 209 -24.14 -34.09 8.28
N ILE A 210 -23.05 -33.39 7.95
CA ILE A 210 -22.18 -33.80 6.84
C ILE A 210 -21.43 -35.08 7.19
N LEU A 211 -20.94 -35.21 8.40
CA LEU A 211 -20.27 -36.41 8.88
C LEU A 211 -21.23 -37.60 8.96
N LEU A 212 -22.45 -37.37 9.45
CA LEU A 212 -23.53 -38.41 9.43
C LEU A 212 -23.92 -38.81 8.01
N PHE A 213 -23.97 -37.88 7.06
CA PHE A 213 -24.25 -38.17 5.66
C PHE A 213 -23.11 -38.99 5.01
N ILE A 214 -21.86 -38.69 5.29
CA ILE A 214 -20.70 -39.48 4.83
C ILE A 214 -20.74 -40.88 5.42
N VAL A 215 -21.02 -41.02 6.71
CA VAL A 215 -21.15 -42.31 7.40
C VAL A 215 -22.33 -43.12 6.82
N PHE A 216 -23.47 -42.46 6.52
CA PHE A 216 -24.60 -43.08 5.87
C PHE A 216 -24.28 -43.60 4.46
N LEU A 217 -23.54 -42.84 3.65
CA LEU A 217 -23.06 -43.27 2.34
C LEU A 217 -22.11 -44.47 2.42
N LEU A 218 -21.18 -44.48 3.39
CA LEU A 218 -20.25 -45.59 3.59
C LEU A 218 -20.97 -46.87 4.06
N LEU A 219 -21.93 -46.72 4.96
CA LEU A 219 -22.75 -47.87 5.41
C LEU A 219 -23.69 -48.37 4.32
N SER A 220 -24.28 -47.49 3.52
CA SER A 220 -25.16 -47.89 2.39
C SER A 220 -24.39 -48.62 1.29
N GLY A 221 -23.09 -48.21 1.06
CA GLY A 221 -22.21 -48.94 0.15
C GLY A 221 -21.76 -50.30 0.66
N ALA A 222 -21.68 -50.48 1.97
CA ALA A 222 -21.26 -51.75 2.61
C ALA A 222 -22.37 -52.78 2.71
N LEU A 223 -23.65 -52.35 2.75
CA LEU A 223 -24.83 -53.26 2.82
C LEU A 223 -25.38 -53.65 1.45
N GLY A 224 -24.92 -53.07 0.35
CA GLY A 224 -25.33 -53.37 -1.04
C GLY A 224 -24.54 -54.53 -1.65
N GLY A 225 -24.44 -55.66 -0.95
CA GLY A 225 -23.79 -56.86 -1.46
C GLY A 225 -24.66 -57.66 -2.40
N ARG A 226 -24.16 -57.89 -3.57
CA ARG A 226 -24.44 -58.97 -4.50
C ARG A 226 -25.87 -59.07 -5.07
N ARG A 227 -26.03 -58.63 -6.32
CA ARG A 227 -26.64 -59.54 -7.31
C ARG A 227 -26.25 -59.14 -8.75
N ARG A 228 -25.72 -60.15 -9.43
CA ARG A 228 -25.40 -60.24 -10.87
C ARG A 228 -26.59 -59.85 -11.75
N ARG A 229 -26.36 -59.19 -12.84
CA ARG A 229 -26.53 -59.67 -14.24
C ARG A 229 -26.64 -58.51 -15.23
N ARG A 230 -25.71 -58.56 -16.14
CA ARG A 230 -25.82 -58.30 -17.59
C ARG A 230 -27.10 -57.61 -18.09
N ARG A 231 -26.93 -56.50 -18.78
CA ARG A 231 -27.30 -56.41 -20.20
C ARG A 231 -26.88 -55.01 -20.72
N ASN A 232 -26.14 -55.07 -21.82
CA ASN A 232 -25.84 -53.98 -22.72
C ASN A 232 -27.12 -53.31 -23.18
N VAL A 233 -27.20 -51.98 -23.16
CA VAL A 233 -27.88 -51.20 -24.17
C VAL A 233 -27.11 -49.92 -24.40
N PHE A 234 -26.60 -49.85 -25.56
CA PHE A 234 -26.02 -48.80 -26.33
C PHE A 234 -27.13 -47.80 -26.73
N TRP A 235 -26.96 -46.53 -26.44
CA TRP A 235 -27.57 -45.35 -27.10
C TRP A 235 -26.91 -44.17 -26.48
N GLY A 236 -26.13 -43.41 -27.14
CA GLY A 236 -26.29 -42.65 -28.37
C GLY A 236 -26.52 -41.20 -27.98
N GLY A 237 -25.47 -40.38 -28.03
CA GLY A 237 -25.19 -38.98 -28.00
C GLY A 237 -26.36 -37.94 -27.92
N PRO A 238 -26.13 -36.65 -27.95
CA PRO A 238 -25.22 -35.91 -28.82
C PRO A 238 -24.34 -34.91 -28.06
N TRP A 239 -23.17 -34.74 -28.46
CA TRP A 239 -22.52 -33.60 -29.11
C TRP A 239 -23.14 -32.23 -28.82
N ILE A 240 -22.48 -31.45 -28.01
CA ILE A 240 -22.23 -30.03 -28.33
C ILE A 240 -20.79 -29.73 -27.94
N GLY A 241 -19.98 -29.68 -28.97
CA GLY A 241 -18.69 -29.06 -28.94
C GLY A 241 -18.86 -27.57 -29.11
N GLY A 242 -17.87 -26.82 -28.67
CA GLY A 242 -17.82 -25.39 -28.88
C GLY A 242 -16.80 -24.77 -27.94
N GLY A 243 -15.52 -25.01 -28.22
CA GLY A 243 -14.46 -24.14 -27.70
C GLY A 243 -14.50 -22.87 -28.48
N PHE A 244 -14.29 -21.78 -27.82
CA PHE A 244 -13.61 -20.60 -28.35
C PHE A 244 -13.07 -19.80 -27.18
N GLY A 245 -11.81 -19.69 -27.14
CA GLY A 245 -10.94 -18.76 -26.59
C GLY A 245 -11.29 -17.33 -26.96
N GLY A 246 -10.91 -16.44 -26.10
CA GLY A 246 -11.00 -14.99 -26.29
C GLY A 246 -10.79 -14.32 -24.96
N GLY A 247 -9.59 -13.81 -24.75
CA GLY A 247 -9.19 -13.05 -23.60
C GLY A 247 -10.04 -11.79 -23.41
N GLY A 248 -10.18 -11.41 -22.17
CA GLY A 248 -10.82 -10.19 -21.75
C GLY A 248 -10.88 -10.19 -20.24
N GLY A 249 -9.76 -9.93 -19.59
CA GLY A 249 -9.68 -9.78 -18.13
C GLY A 249 -10.44 -8.54 -17.69
N TRP A 250 -11.68 -8.68 -17.32
CA TRP A 250 -12.40 -7.73 -16.49
C TRP A 250 -12.27 -8.21 -15.05
N GLY A 251 -11.47 -7.48 -14.27
CA GLY A 251 -11.29 -7.72 -12.86
C GLY A 251 -12.62 -7.59 -12.14
N GLY A 252 -13.22 -8.74 -11.83
CA GLY A 252 -14.34 -8.83 -10.93
C GLY A 252 -13.88 -8.51 -9.52
N GLY A 253 -14.40 -7.44 -8.92
CA GLY A 253 -14.22 -7.11 -7.52
C GLY A 253 -14.81 -8.20 -6.63
N GLY A 254 -13.97 -9.11 -6.16
CA GLY A 254 -14.33 -10.07 -5.12
C GLY A 254 -14.32 -9.39 -3.76
N PHE A 255 -15.48 -9.19 -3.18
CA PHE A 255 -15.61 -8.84 -1.76
C PHE A 255 -15.27 -10.07 -0.91
N GLY A 256 -14.02 -10.18 -0.50
CA GLY A 256 -13.59 -11.24 0.41
C GLY A 256 -12.14 -11.05 0.77
N GLY A 257 -11.84 -10.68 2.03
CA GLY A 257 -10.54 -10.72 2.68
C GLY A 257 -9.37 -10.20 1.82
N GLY A 258 -9.44 -8.94 1.40
CA GLY A 258 -8.49 -8.41 0.44
C GLY A 258 -7.15 -8.14 1.10
N GLY A 259 -6.14 -8.94 0.78
CA GLY A 259 -4.76 -8.55 0.97
C GLY A 259 -4.47 -7.26 0.18
N PHE A 260 -3.60 -6.40 0.72
CA PHE A 260 -3.16 -5.18 0.06
C PHE A 260 -2.57 -5.50 -1.32
N GLY A 261 -3.23 -5.06 -2.39
CA GLY A 261 -2.85 -5.34 -3.79
C GLY A 261 -1.71 -4.48 -4.32
N GLY A 262 -1.06 -3.66 -3.46
CA GLY A 262 -0.05 -2.69 -3.86
C GLY A 262 -0.62 -1.32 -4.19
N PHE A 263 0.29 -0.37 -4.44
CA PHE A 263 -0.04 0.98 -4.92
C PHE A 263 -0.24 1.00 -6.44
N GLY A 264 -0.83 2.09 -6.96
CA GLY A 264 -1.29 2.21 -8.34
C GLY A 264 -0.20 2.40 -9.40
N GLY A 265 1.09 2.34 -9.02
CA GLY A 265 2.21 2.38 -9.97
C GLY A 265 2.61 3.77 -10.47
N GLY A 266 2.12 4.85 -9.87
CA GLY A 266 2.44 6.23 -10.24
C GLY A 266 3.90 6.60 -9.98
N GLY A 267 4.27 6.81 -8.72
CA GLY A 267 5.64 7.10 -8.29
C GLY A 267 6.20 8.45 -8.74
N GLY A 268 5.37 9.38 -9.19
CA GLY A 268 5.79 10.70 -9.65
C GLY A 268 6.04 11.67 -8.49
N PHE A 269 7.15 11.56 -7.80
CA PHE A 269 7.57 12.43 -6.70
C PHE A 269 8.71 13.35 -7.12
N SER A 270 8.59 14.65 -6.82
CA SER A 270 9.55 15.71 -7.17
C SER A 270 10.27 16.34 -5.99
N GLY A 271 9.91 15.94 -4.75
CA GLY A 271 10.46 16.53 -3.52
C GLY A 271 9.57 17.60 -2.93
N GLY A 272 8.33 17.78 -3.39
CA GLY A 272 7.31 18.62 -2.77
C GLY A 272 6.88 18.08 -1.40
N GLY A 273 6.36 18.96 -0.53
CA GLY A 273 5.93 18.60 0.82
C GLY A 273 6.75 19.27 1.92
N ALA A 274 6.73 18.71 3.13
CA ALA A 274 7.47 19.27 4.26
C ALA A 274 8.08 18.18 5.13
N GLY A 275 9.26 18.47 5.69
CA GLY A 275 9.95 17.61 6.62
C GLY A 275 10.46 18.39 7.83
N GLY A 276 10.98 17.67 8.82
CA GLY A 276 11.55 18.28 10.02
C GLY A 276 12.10 17.26 11.01
N ARG A 277 12.79 17.80 12.01
CA ARG A 277 13.35 17.06 13.13
C ARG A 277 12.56 17.34 14.40
N PHE A 278 12.48 16.39 15.31
CA PHE A 278 11.79 16.55 16.59
C PHE A 278 12.52 15.88 17.76
#